data_3b101f37c153ca63fb7b6a85613b61b3
#
_entry.id   3b101f37c153ca63fb7b6a85613b61b3
#
_cell.length_a   1.000
_cell.length_b   1.000
_cell.length_c   1.000
_cell.angle_alpha   90.00
_cell.angle_beta   90.00
_cell.angle_gamma   90.00
#
_symmetry.space_group_name_H-M   'P 1'
#
loop_
_entity.id
_entity.type
_entity.pdbx_description
1 polymer ?
#
loop_
_entity_poly.entity_id
_entity_poly.type
_entity_poly.pdbx_seq_one_letter_code
_entity_poly.pdbx_strand_id
1 'polypeptide(L)'
;PPGVIAYVRRGLERLNLSTSFSGCDSIGTAMSVLSAAVSDDMTGSTMQEPRHLAGVEWDKDAQQELRKHPRGPECLFGDINEFWKPHVRSQLDTWISAGQNIDLSALLPIIKSGKATRREAMCITHGKVCTFPKAKSHWAGPPCVDWCPLGSQGRSAGKAIVDWAVWAAMRLGLQEPIIVQEESDKYDQEILPEVFRMYAVVQRIICPTTLGFCGRRKRLWAILLHREQIIQTWSSLDNVLPIFSRCFRADFRIIASATTEELHAELAWAIARPKSKARGMSLDEVLSTGRPWDLAQTEK
;
A
#
# COMPACT_ATOMS: atom_id res chain seq x y z
N PRO A 1 -11.26 12.23 -24.51
CA PRO A 1 -11.46 13.60 -24.97
C PRO A 1 -10.28 14.50 -24.56
N PRO A 2 -9.74 15.38 -25.43
CA PRO A 2 -8.53 16.19 -25.15
C PRO A 2 -8.61 16.96 -23.82
N GLY A 3 -9.77 17.48 -23.46
CA GLY A 3 -9.98 18.21 -22.21
C GLY A 3 -9.78 17.38 -20.93
N VAL A 4 -10.06 16.07 -20.96
CA VAL A 4 -9.85 15.18 -19.82
C VAL A 4 -8.35 14.93 -19.60
N ILE A 5 -7.60 14.70 -20.67
CA ILE A 5 -6.14 14.50 -20.60
C ILE A 5 -5.48 15.75 -20.01
N ALA A 6 -5.80 16.92 -20.52
CA ALA A 6 -5.28 18.19 -20.02
C ALA A 6 -5.65 18.45 -18.55
N TYR A 7 -6.84 18.03 -18.11
CA TYR A 7 -7.25 18.13 -16.71
C TYR A 7 -6.44 17.18 -15.81
N VAL A 8 -6.32 15.92 -16.20
CA VAL A 8 -5.53 14.90 -15.46
C VAL A 8 -4.07 15.33 -15.36
N ARG A 9 -3.48 15.80 -16.47
CA ARG A 9 -2.11 16.33 -16.52
C ARG A 9 -1.90 17.44 -15.50
N ARG A 10 -2.73 18.48 -15.49
CA ARG A 10 -2.63 19.58 -14.51
C ARG A 10 -2.77 19.08 -13.07
N GLY A 11 -3.59 18.06 -12.83
CA GLY A 11 -3.72 17.42 -11.53
C GLY A 11 -2.42 16.75 -11.08
N LEU A 12 -1.82 15.96 -11.96
CA LEU A 12 -0.57 15.23 -11.71
C LEU A 12 0.63 16.17 -11.50
N GLU A 13 0.79 17.19 -12.33
CA GLU A 13 1.89 18.19 -12.21
C GLU A 13 1.89 18.92 -10.85
N ARG A 14 0.74 19.02 -10.22
CA ARG A 14 0.57 19.65 -8.90
C ARG A 14 0.57 18.68 -7.75
N LEU A 15 0.55 17.37 -8.04
CA LEU A 15 0.49 16.34 -7.03
C LEU A 15 1.88 16.09 -6.45
N ASN A 16 1.91 15.87 -5.16
CA ASN A 16 2.98 15.14 -4.49
C ASN A 16 2.37 14.08 -3.59
N LEU A 17 3.10 13.03 -3.35
CA LEU A 17 2.58 11.88 -2.62
C LEU A 17 3.52 11.45 -1.50
N SER A 18 2.95 10.77 -0.53
CA SER A 18 3.66 10.01 0.48
C SER A 18 3.00 8.63 0.63
N THR A 19 3.75 7.66 1.11
CA THR A 19 3.24 6.30 1.29
C THR A 19 3.54 5.78 2.69
N SER A 20 2.72 4.83 3.16
CA SER A 20 3.01 4.00 4.34
C SER A 20 2.66 2.56 4.01
N PHE A 21 3.44 1.63 4.56
CA PHE A 21 3.37 0.22 4.18
C PHE A 21 3.58 0.08 2.66
N SER A 22 4.67 0.70 2.20
CA SER A 22 4.89 1.06 0.79
C SER A 22 5.14 -0.16 -0.10
N GLY A 23 5.56 -1.29 0.47
CA GLY A 23 5.97 -2.45 -0.30
C GLY A 23 7.03 -2.08 -1.35
N CYS A 24 6.87 -2.57 -2.56
CA CYS A 24 7.77 -2.29 -3.70
C CYS A 24 7.33 -1.06 -4.54
N ASP A 25 6.66 -0.07 -3.93
CA ASP A 25 6.24 1.19 -4.56
C ASP A 25 5.28 1.05 -5.75
N SER A 26 4.26 0.22 -5.60
CA SER A 26 3.22 0.09 -6.64
C SER A 26 2.57 1.44 -7.01
N ILE A 27 2.48 2.37 -6.06
CA ILE A 27 1.89 3.70 -6.28
C ILE A 27 2.82 4.60 -7.08
N GLY A 28 4.12 4.65 -6.75
CA GLY A 28 5.11 5.39 -7.55
C GLY A 28 5.14 4.89 -8.99
N THR A 29 5.16 3.57 -9.17
CA THR A 29 5.09 2.94 -10.49
C THR A 29 3.80 3.31 -11.23
N ALA A 30 2.63 3.24 -10.58
CA ALA A 30 1.35 3.60 -11.20
C ALA A 30 1.31 5.08 -11.60
N MET A 31 1.86 5.98 -10.78
CA MET A 31 1.95 7.41 -11.11
C MET A 31 2.89 7.66 -12.29
N SER A 32 4.00 6.92 -12.38
CA SER A 32 4.92 7.01 -13.54
C SER A 32 4.24 6.56 -14.84
N VAL A 33 3.54 5.42 -14.81
CA VAL A 33 2.79 4.91 -15.97
C VAL A 33 1.70 5.91 -16.39
N LEU A 34 0.94 6.44 -15.43
CA LEU A 34 -0.10 7.42 -15.71
C LEU A 34 0.49 8.71 -16.28
N SER A 35 1.61 9.17 -15.72
CA SER A 35 2.31 10.37 -16.20
C SER A 35 2.83 10.19 -17.62
N ALA A 36 3.41 9.04 -17.93
CA ALA A 36 3.84 8.70 -19.29
C ALA A 36 2.65 8.70 -20.26
N ALA A 37 1.54 8.04 -19.88
CA ALA A 37 0.34 7.95 -20.71
C ALA A 37 -0.28 9.32 -21.06
N VAL A 38 -0.18 10.32 -20.17
CA VAL A 38 -0.70 11.69 -20.45
C VAL A 38 0.37 12.63 -21.02
N SER A 39 1.65 12.24 -21.02
CA SER A 39 2.75 12.98 -21.64
C SER A 39 2.87 12.72 -23.14
N ASP A 40 2.48 11.54 -23.61
CA ASP A 40 2.50 11.13 -25.02
C ASP A 40 1.51 11.89 -25.91
N ASP A 41 0.77 12.84 -25.34
CA ASP A 41 -0.15 13.65 -26.11
C ASP A 41 0.64 14.66 -26.96
N MET A 42 0.26 14.75 -28.22
CA MET A 42 0.72 15.47 -29.40
C MET A 42 1.48 16.80 -29.24
N THR A 43 1.77 17.25 -28.05
CA THR A 43 2.42 18.55 -27.79
C THR A 43 3.92 18.51 -27.56
N GLY A 44 4.52 17.31 -27.47
CA GLY A 44 5.98 17.14 -27.25
C GLY A 44 6.51 17.66 -25.91
N SER A 45 5.62 18.13 -25.02
CA SER A 45 5.98 18.68 -23.71
C SER A 45 6.05 17.56 -22.69
N THR A 46 7.22 17.32 -22.11
CA THR A 46 7.42 16.39 -20.99
C THR A 46 6.70 16.92 -19.75
N MET A 47 5.83 16.08 -19.19
CA MET A 47 5.15 16.40 -17.95
C MET A 47 6.08 16.20 -16.74
N GLN A 48 6.03 17.11 -15.78
CA GLN A 48 6.67 16.88 -14.48
C GLN A 48 5.84 15.86 -13.70
N GLU A 49 6.45 14.74 -13.37
CA GLU A 49 5.79 13.70 -12.59
C GLU A 49 5.56 14.10 -11.13
N PRO A 50 4.56 13.50 -10.47
CA PRO A 50 4.36 13.68 -9.03
C PRO A 50 5.60 13.30 -8.23
N ARG A 51 6.00 14.16 -7.29
CA ARG A 51 7.12 13.87 -6.39
C ARG A 51 6.68 12.91 -5.30
N HIS A 52 7.45 11.86 -5.04
CA HIS A 52 7.26 10.96 -3.92
C HIS A 52 8.08 11.45 -2.72
N LEU A 53 7.46 12.25 -1.85
CA LEU A 53 8.16 12.95 -0.78
C LEU A 53 8.65 12.03 0.34
N ALA A 54 7.87 11.02 0.71
CA ALA A 54 8.24 10.10 1.79
C ALA A 54 7.55 8.75 1.65
N GLY A 55 8.26 7.70 2.07
CA GLY A 55 7.74 6.35 2.24
C GLY A 55 8.05 5.80 3.63
N VAL A 56 7.18 4.94 4.14
CA VAL A 56 7.42 4.14 5.36
C VAL A 56 7.32 2.67 4.98
N GLU A 57 8.39 1.92 5.19
CA GLU A 57 8.44 0.48 4.91
C GLU A 57 9.39 -0.22 5.88
N TRP A 58 8.93 -1.26 6.56
CA TRP A 58 9.74 -1.95 7.57
C TRP A 58 10.53 -3.12 6.97
N ASP A 59 10.04 -3.73 5.88
CA ASP A 59 10.69 -4.84 5.22
C ASP A 59 11.95 -4.39 4.49
N LYS A 60 13.07 -5.07 4.77
CA LYS A 60 14.40 -4.67 4.27
C LYS A 60 14.55 -4.87 2.76
N ASP A 61 13.93 -5.88 2.21
CA ASP A 61 14.02 -6.17 0.78
C ASP A 61 13.19 -5.16 0.01
N ALA A 62 11.98 -4.86 0.48
CA ALA A 62 11.14 -3.79 -0.06
C ALA A 62 11.82 -2.41 0.06
N GLN A 63 12.52 -2.11 1.17
CA GLN A 63 13.32 -0.89 1.32
C GLN A 63 14.43 -0.79 0.26
N GLN A 64 15.08 -1.91 -0.09
CA GLN A 64 16.09 -1.91 -1.14
C GLN A 64 15.48 -1.59 -2.52
N GLU A 65 14.33 -2.18 -2.83
CA GLU A 65 13.63 -1.91 -4.09
C GLU A 65 13.17 -0.45 -4.18
N LEU A 66 12.58 0.10 -3.11
CA LEU A 66 12.20 1.51 -3.02
C LEU A 66 13.38 2.46 -3.28
N ARG A 67 14.57 2.12 -2.77
CA ARG A 67 15.78 2.93 -2.95
C ARG A 67 16.40 2.82 -4.35
N LYS A 68 16.22 1.68 -5.02
CA LYS A 68 16.66 1.47 -6.41
C LYS A 68 15.73 2.13 -7.42
N HIS A 69 14.47 2.34 -7.05
CA HIS A 69 13.49 2.93 -7.95
C HIS A 69 13.90 4.37 -8.27
N PRO A 70 14.04 4.75 -9.56
CA PRO A 70 14.53 6.09 -9.96
C PRO A 70 13.69 7.25 -9.39
N ARG A 71 12.46 6.95 -8.98
CA ARG A 71 11.48 7.88 -8.41
C ARG A 71 10.96 7.40 -7.06
N GLY A 72 11.77 6.67 -6.35
CA GLY A 72 11.48 6.25 -4.99
C GLY A 72 11.32 7.45 -4.05
N PRO A 73 10.89 7.22 -2.81
CA PRO A 73 10.65 8.30 -1.86
C PRO A 73 11.92 9.08 -1.55
N GLU A 74 11.79 10.43 -1.52
CA GLU A 74 12.89 11.33 -1.14
C GLU A 74 13.39 11.02 0.28
N CYS A 75 12.46 10.72 1.21
CA CYS A 75 12.75 10.21 2.54
C CYS A 75 12.13 8.82 2.72
N LEU A 76 12.93 7.84 3.10
CA LEU A 76 12.45 6.51 3.46
C LEU A 76 12.64 6.28 4.95
N PHE A 77 11.56 5.90 5.63
CA PHE A 77 11.53 5.57 7.05
C PHE A 77 11.30 4.07 7.24
N GLY A 78 11.74 3.53 8.37
CA GLY A 78 11.63 2.11 8.70
C GLY A 78 10.30 1.76 9.38
N ASP A 79 10.39 1.39 10.66
CA ASP A 79 9.22 1.03 11.46
C ASP A 79 8.30 2.24 11.69
N ILE A 80 7.06 2.12 11.27
CA ILE A 80 6.05 3.17 11.46
C ILE A 80 5.85 3.50 12.95
N ASN A 81 6.08 2.56 13.84
CA ASN A 81 5.98 2.76 15.29
C ASN A 81 7.02 3.74 15.86
N GLU A 82 8.06 4.08 15.11
CA GLU A 82 8.98 5.16 15.49
C GLU A 82 8.31 6.53 15.54
N PHE A 83 7.16 6.69 14.89
CA PHE A 83 6.41 7.95 14.94
C PHE A 83 5.54 8.11 16.19
N TRP A 84 5.38 7.10 17.02
CA TRP A 84 4.82 7.33 18.36
C TRP A 84 5.70 8.26 19.19
N LYS A 85 5.10 9.17 19.95
CA LYS A 85 5.84 9.88 20.99
C LYS A 85 6.34 8.91 22.06
N PRO A 86 7.50 9.16 22.70
CA PRO A 86 8.10 8.22 23.64
C PRO A 86 7.16 7.74 24.74
N HIS A 87 6.38 8.63 25.33
CA HIS A 87 5.42 8.26 26.39
C HIS A 87 4.30 7.35 25.91
N VAL A 88 3.80 7.56 24.67
CA VAL A 88 2.77 6.69 24.08
C VAL A 88 3.37 5.33 23.76
N ARG A 89 4.58 5.31 23.18
CA ARG A 89 5.29 4.06 22.87
C ARG A 89 5.50 3.24 24.16
N SER A 90 6.01 3.87 25.22
CA SER A 90 6.22 3.22 26.53
C SER A 90 4.91 2.66 27.12
N GLN A 91 3.80 3.38 26.98
CA GLN A 91 2.50 2.89 27.41
C GLN A 91 2.06 1.65 26.63
N LEU A 92 2.19 1.67 25.29
CA LEU A 92 1.86 0.53 24.44
C LEU A 92 2.76 -0.68 24.74
N ASP A 93 4.06 -0.46 24.89
CA ASP A 93 5.01 -1.52 25.25
C ASP A 93 4.67 -2.16 26.61
N THR A 94 4.21 -1.34 27.58
CA THR A 94 3.73 -1.84 28.88
C THR A 94 2.48 -2.71 28.72
N TRP A 95 1.50 -2.28 27.93
CA TRP A 95 0.29 -3.07 27.66
C TRP A 95 0.62 -4.39 26.97
N ILE A 96 1.47 -4.36 25.95
CA ILE A 96 1.93 -5.57 25.22
C ILE A 96 2.65 -6.53 26.18
N SER A 97 3.57 -6.02 27.01
CA SER A 97 4.35 -6.83 27.95
C SER A 97 3.47 -7.44 29.07
N ALA A 98 2.41 -6.75 29.45
CA ALA A 98 1.41 -7.25 30.40
C ALA A 98 0.43 -8.25 29.77
N GLY A 99 0.56 -8.58 28.48
CA GLY A 99 -0.36 -9.47 27.77
C GLY A 99 -1.77 -8.91 27.60
N GLN A 100 -1.92 -7.58 27.72
CA GLN A 100 -3.22 -6.94 27.54
C GLN A 100 -3.66 -7.07 26.08
N ASN A 101 -4.94 -7.37 25.88
CA ASN A 101 -5.54 -7.32 24.55
C ASN A 101 -5.74 -5.86 24.14
N ILE A 102 -4.91 -5.39 23.21
CA ILE A 102 -5.02 -4.03 22.67
C ILE A 102 -5.95 -4.08 21.47
N ASP A 103 -7.10 -3.47 21.61
CA ASP A 103 -8.07 -3.33 20.53
C ASP A 103 -8.21 -1.86 20.08
N LEU A 104 -8.98 -1.65 19.02
CA LEU A 104 -9.23 -0.31 18.50
C LEU A 104 -9.88 0.60 19.54
N SER A 105 -10.74 0.09 20.42
CA SER A 105 -11.42 0.90 21.43
C SER A 105 -10.45 1.52 22.43
N ALA A 106 -9.42 0.77 22.84
CA ALA A 106 -8.35 1.26 23.71
C ALA A 106 -7.45 2.30 23.00
N LEU A 107 -7.28 2.17 21.66
CA LEU A 107 -6.43 3.07 20.88
C LEU A 107 -7.13 4.34 20.40
N LEU A 108 -8.46 4.34 20.27
CA LEU A 108 -9.22 5.49 19.78
C LEU A 108 -8.95 6.80 20.54
N PRO A 109 -8.90 6.83 21.89
CA PRO A 109 -8.57 8.06 22.61
C PRO A 109 -7.16 8.58 22.27
N ILE A 110 -6.20 7.67 22.11
CA ILE A 110 -4.81 8.00 21.74
C ILE A 110 -4.78 8.59 20.33
N ILE A 111 -5.40 7.92 19.37
CA ILE A 111 -5.48 8.36 17.97
C ILE A 111 -6.14 9.74 17.87
N LYS A 112 -7.32 9.90 18.48
CA LYS A 112 -8.12 11.13 18.39
C LYS A 112 -7.54 12.30 19.19
N SER A 113 -6.54 12.07 20.06
CA SER A 113 -5.90 13.15 20.82
C SER A 113 -5.18 14.18 19.93
N GLY A 114 -4.79 13.80 18.70
CA GLY A 114 -3.99 14.61 17.77
C GLY A 114 -2.57 14.92 18.26
N LYS A 115 -2.15 14.35 19.41
CA LYS A 115 -0.89 14.62 20.09
C LYS A 115 -0.03 13.39 20.32
N ALA A 116 -0.48 12.23 19.86
CA ALA A 116 0.16 10.95 20.13
C ALA A 116 1.43 10.70 19.31
N THR A 117 1.54 11.32 18.15
CA THR A 117 2.64 11.10 17.20
C THR A 117 3.58 12.30 17.13
N ARG A 118 4.79 12.01 16.66
CA ARG A 118 5.80 12.99 16.22
C ARG A 118 5.96 12.88 14.71
N ARG A 119 6.60 13.88 14.11
CA ARG A 119 6.87 13.88 12.66
C ARG A 119 8.28 13.47 12.32
N GLU A 120 9.17 13.39 13.29
CA GLU A 120 10.58 13.10 13.12
C GLU A 120 10.87 11.64 13.42
N ALA A 121 11.62 10.98 12.52
CA ALA A 121 12.16 9.64 12.70
C ALA A 121 13.47 9.47 11.95
N MET A 122 14.19 8.37 12.19
CA MET A 122 15.41 8.05 11.46
C MET A 122 15.09 7.77 9.99
N CYS A 123 15.67 8.56 9.10
CA CYS A 123 15.51 8.39 7.66
C CYS A 123 16.60 7.46 7.11
N ILE A 124 16.20 6.38 6.46
CA ILE A 124 17.11 5.39 5.87
C ILE A 124 17.87 5.99 4.68
N THR A 125 17.18 6.82 3.87
CA THR A 125 17.82 7.47 2.71
C THR A 125 18.95 8.41 3.12
N HIS A 126 18.74 9.22 4.17
CA HIS A 126 19.67 10.27 4.56
C HIS A 126 20.59 9.87 5.72
N GLY A 127 20.35 8.75 6.40
CA GLY A 127 21.13 8.33 7.58
C GLY A 127 21.03 9.30 8.78
N LYS A 128 19.99 10.11 8.84
CA LYS A 128 19.75 11.10 9.89
C LYS A 128 18.26 11.26 10.18
N VAL A 129 17.95 11.91 11.29
CA VAL A 129 16.57 12.27 11.62
C VAL A 129 16.03 13.25 10.55
N CYS A 130 14.91 12.90 9.95
CA CYS A 130 14.19 13.73 9.00
C CYS A 130 12.74 13.91 9.46
N THR A 131 12.12 14.98 9.00
CA THR A 131 10.69 15.25 9.24
C THR A 131 9.85 14.58 8.16
N PHE A 132 8.84 13.79 8.55
CA PHE A 132 7.84 13.27 7.61
C PHE A 132 7.03 14.43 7.03
N PRO A 133 7.04 14.66 5.71
CA PRO A 133 6.38 15.81 5.11
C PRO A 133 4.85 15.59 5.01
N LYS A 134 4.09 16.69 5.03
CA LYS A 134 2.70 16.67 4.58
C LYS A 134 2.69 16.62 3.05
N ALA A 135 2.06 15.60 2.49
CA ALA A 135 1.83 15.48 1.06
C ALA A 135 0.42 15.94 0.68
N LYS A 136 0.15 16.15 -0.60
CA LYS A 136 -1.20 16.40 -1.11
C LYS A 136 -2.02 15.12 -1.19
N SER A 137 -1.35 13.99 -1.37
CA SER A 137 -1.98 12.68 -1.36
C SER A 137 -1.13 11.68 -0.56
N HIS A 138 -1.76 10.93 0.33
CA HIS A 138 -1.13 9.86 1.08
C HIS A 138 -1.76 8.52 0.72
N TRP A 139 -0.93 7.50 0.49
CA TRP A 139 -1.37 6.16 0.11
C TRP A 139 -0.85 5.14 1.12
N ALA A 140 -1.70 4.20 1.50
CA ALA A 140 -1.34 3.16 2.47
C ALA A 140 -1.98 1.81 2.16
N GLY A 141 -1.21 0.74 2.33
CA GLY A 141 -1.70 -0.64 2.36
C GLY A 141 -1.33 -1.30 3.68
N PRO A 142 -2.02 -0.98 4.79
CA PRO A 142 -1.70 -1.54 6.09
C PRO A 142 -1.71 -3.06 6.10
N PRO A 143 -1.01 -3.72 7.04
CA PRO A 143 -1.00 -5.17 7.12
C PRO A 143 -2.41 -5.75 7.35
N CYS A 144 -2.90 -6.51 6.38
CA CYS A 144 -4.26 -7.09 6.41
C CYS A 144 -4.34 -8.43 7.16
N VAL A 145 -3.29 -8.83 7.88
CA VAL A 145 -3.19 -10.16 8.52
C VAL A 145 -4.32 -10.45 9.50
N ASP A 146 -4.87 -9.41 10.13
CA ASP A 146 -5.96 -9.55 11.11
C ASP A 146 -7.35 -9.61 10.44
N TRP A 147 -7.45 -9.24 9.17
CA TRP A 147 -8.70 -9.24 8.39
C TRP A 147 -8.72 -10.32 7.31
N CYS A 148 -7.57 -10.87 6.97
CA CYS A 148 -7.43 -11.87 5.92
C CYS A 148 -7.81 -13.26 6.42
N PRO A 149 -8.55 -14.09 5.65
CA PRO A 149 -8.87 -15.48 6.02
C PRO A 149 -7.64 -16.36 6.27
N LEU A 150 -6.50 -16.02 5.69
CA LEU A 150 -5.23 -16.74 5.87
C LEU A 150 -4.39 -16.20 7.05
N GLY A 151 -4.83 -15.11 7.68
CA GLY A 151 -4.12 -14.48 8.79
C GLY A 151 -4.68 -14.86 10.17
N SER A 152 -4.33 -14.05 11.18
CA SER A 152 -4.73 -14.28 12.57
C SER A 152 -6.21 -14.08 12.85
N GLN A 153 -6.91 -13.36 11.96
CA GLN A 153 -8.32 -12.97 12.08
C GLN A 153 -8.67 -12.22 13.38
N GLY A 154 -7.68 -11.58 14.00
CA GLY A 154 -7.85 -10.79 15.22
C GLY A 154 -8.71 -9.54 15.04
N ARG A 155 -8.98 -9.14 13.79
CA ARG A 155 -9.75 -7.94 13.42
C ARG A 155 -9.23 -6.70 14.14
N SER A 156 -10.13 -5.93 14.76
CA SER A 156 -9.80 -4.72 15.53
C SER A 156 -9.03 -4.97 16.84
N ALA A 157 -8.80 -6.22 17.22
CA ALA A 157 -7.99 -6.64 18.35
C ALA A 157 -6.74 -7.46 17.95
N GLY A 158 -6.39 -7.44 16.67
CA GLY A 158 -5.21 -8.11 16.15
C GLY A 158 -3.92 -7.30 16.34
N LYS A 159 -2.79 -7.93 16.14
CA LYS A 159 -1.47 -7.30 16.34
C LYS A 159 -1.22 -6.10 15.40
N ALA A 160 -1.73 -6.15 14.17
CA ALA A 160 -1.54 -5.09 13.19
C ALA A 160 -2.33 -3.81 13.51
N ILE A 161 -3.24 -3.84 14.49
CA ILE A 161 -4.03 -2.66 14.86
C ILE A 161 -3.16 -1.53 15.44
N VAL A 162 -2.03 -1.85 16.08
CA VAL A 162 -1.10 -0.85 16.62
C VAL A 162 -0.42 -0.09 15.49
N ASP A 163 0.01 -0.80 14.44
CA ASP A 163 0.63 -0.21 13.25
C ASP A 163 -0.37 0.67 12.48
N TRP A 164 -1.61 0.18 12.36
CA TRP A 164 -2.69 0.97 11.79
C TRP A 164 -2.99 2.22 12.63
N ALA A 165 -2.96 2.12 13.95
CA ALA A 165 -3.26 3.22 14.87
C ALA A 165 -2.25 4.36 14.78
N VAL A 166 -0.93 4.05 14.70
CA VAL A 166 0.07 5.11 14.51
C VAL A 166 -0.10 5.79 13.16
N TRP A 167 -0.38 5.01 12.10
CA TRP A 167 -0.71 5.56 10.79
C TRP A 167 -1.90 6.52 10.87
N ALA A 168 -3.02 6.08 11.46
CA ALA A 168 -4.22 6.89 11.59
C ALA A 168 -3.97 8.19 12.39
N ALA A 169 -3.25 8.10 13.51
CA ALA A 169 -2.87 9.26 14.32
C ALA A 169 -1.98 10.26 13.56
N MET A 170 -1.04 9.75 12.74
CA MET A 170 -0.23 10.60 11.85
C MET A 170 -1.09 11.32 10.80
N ARG A 171 -2.04 10.61 10.17
CA ARG A 171 -2.94 11.21 9.16
C ARG A 171 -3.82 12.29 9.76
N LEU A 172 -4.36 12.05 10.98
CA LEU A 172 -5.14 13.06 11.70
C LEU A 172 -4.30 14.30 12.06
N GLY A 173 -3.02 14.12 12.37
CA GLY A 173 -2.10 15.24 12.66
C GLY A 173 -1.64 16.01 11.42
N LEU A 174 -1.45 15.33 10.29
CA LEU A 174 -0.96 15.91 9.05
C LEU A 174 -2.08 16.50 8.19
N GLN A 175 -3.28 15.93 8.26
CA GLN A 175 -4.46 16.42 7.53
C GLN A 175 -4.18 16.57 6.02
N GLU A 176 -3.68 15.53 5.39
CA GLU A 176 -3.48 15.52 3.95
C GLU A 176 -4.83 15.71 3.23
N PRO A 177 -4.88 16.46 2.13
CA PRO A 177 -6.12 16.67 1.38
C PRO A 177 -6.78 15.39 0.90
N ILE A 178 -5.95 14.41 0.50
CA ILE A 178 -6.40 13.11 -0.02
C ILE A 178 -5.63 12.00 0.69
N ILE A 179 -6.35 11.03 1.25
CA ILE A 179 -5.78 9.80 1.79
C ILE A 179 -6.43 8.62 1.07
N VAL A 180 -5.63 7.67 0.64
CA VAL A 180 -6.11 6.42 0.03
C VAL A 180 -5.59 5.26 0.85
N GLN A 181 -6.49 4.37 1.26
CA GLN A 181 -6.16 3.13 1.94
C GLN A 181 -6.64 1.93 1.13
N GLU A 182 -5.77 0.94 0.96
CA GLU A 182 -6.11 -0.38 0.44
C GLU A 182 -6.09 -1.40 1.58
N GLU A 183 -7.10 -2.26 1.63
CA GLU A 183 -7.24 -3.28 2.67
C GLU A 183 -7.92 -4.56 2.15
N SER A 184 -7.94 -5.59 2.99
CA SER A 184 -8.73 -6.80 2.75
C SER A 184 -10.20 -6.47 2.51
N ASP A 185 -10.87 -7.24 1.64
CA ASP A 185 -12.32 -7.14 1.42
C ASP A 185 -13.16 -7.49 2.67
N LYS A 186 -12.50 -7.92 3.75
CA LYS A 186 -13.11 -8.22 5.06
C LYS A 186 -12.88 -7.14 6.11
N TYR A 187 -12.16 -6.06 5.74
CA TYR A 187 -11.95 -4.93 6.63
C TYR A 187 -13.27 -4.28 7.04
N ASP A 188 -13.37 -3.90 8.31
CA ASP A 188 -14.56 -3.24 8.84
C ASP A 188 -14.65 -1.80 8.31
N GLN A 189 -15.66 -1.56 7.47
CA GLN A 189 -15.83 -0.28 6.77
C GLN A 189 -16.25 0.87 7.69
N GLU A 190 -16.71 0.59 8.90
CA GLU A 190 -17.15 1.63 9.87
C GLU A 190 -15.96 2.29 10.59
N ILE A 191 -14.79 1.65 10.60
CA ILE A 191 -13.60 2.17 11.30
C ILE A 191 -13.16 3.52 10.73
N LEU A 192 -13.04 3.63 9.40
CA LEU A 192 -12.56 4.87 8.79
C LEU A 192 -13.49 6.06 9.01
N PRO A 193 -14.81 5.96 8.80
CA PRO A 193 -15.74 7.06 9.10
C PRO A 193 -15.72 7.47 10.58
N GLU A 194 -15.57 6.52 11.50
CA GLU A 194 -15.49 6.81 12.92
C GLU A 194 -14.24 7.62 13.30
N VAL A 195 -13.10 7.23 12.75
CA VAL A 195 -11.79 7.86 13.06
C VAL A 195 -11.62 9.17 12.34
N PHE A 196 -11.95 9.23 11.05
CA PHE A 196 -11.64 10.35 10.15
C PHE A 196 -12.84 11.26 9.89
N ARG A 197 -13.52 11.74 10.93
CA ARG A 197 -14.74 12.55 10.82
C ARG A 197 -14.60 13.84 9.99
N MET A 198 -13.38 14.39 9.91
CA MET A 198 -13.08 15.56 9.09
C MET A 198 -12.96 15.25 7.58
N TYR A 199 -13.06 13.96 7.21
CA TYR A 199 -13.01 13.50 5.83
C TYR A 199 -14.38 13.01 5.35
N ALA A 200 -14.66 13.20 4.08
CA ALA A 200 -15.64 12.40 3.37
C ALA A 200 -14.97 11.08 2.99
N VAL A 201 -15.49 9.98 3.52
CA VAL A 201 -14.95 8.63 3.29
C VAL A 201 -15.77 7.94 2.22
N VAL A 202 -15.14 7.56 1.13
CA VAL A 202 -15.77 6.83 0.02
C VAL A 202 -15.06 5.48 -0.09
N GLN A 203 -15.82 4.40 0.03
CA GLN A 203 -15.29 3.04 0.10
C GLN A 203 -15.90 2.15 -0.96
N ARG A 204 -15.09 1.27 -1.56
CA ARG A 204 -15.55 0.26 -2.50
C ARG A 204 -14.67 -0.98 -2.51
N ILE A 205 -15.30 -2.15 -2.54
CA ILE A 205 -14.57 -3.40 -2.81
C ILE A 205 -14.41 -3.52 -4.33
N ILE A 206 -13.16 -3.53 -4.78
CA ILE A 206 -12.80 -3.62 -6.19
C ILE A 206 -12.03 -4.92 -6.43
N CYS A 207 -12.41 -5.64 -7.48
CA CYS A 207 -11.62 -6.74 -8.00
C CYS A 207 -10.93 -6.28 -9.29
N PRO A 208 -9.62 -6.43 -9.45
CA PRO A 208 -8.92 -6.03 -10.67
C PRO A 208 -9.51 -6.64 -11.95
N THR A 209 -10.16 -7.81 -11.87
CA THR A 209 -10.85 -8.42 -13.01
C THR A 209 -11.95 -7.55 -13.60
N THR A 210 -12.61 -6.70 -12.78
CA THR A 210 -13.63 -5.75 -13.29
C THR A 210 -13.03 -4.58 -14.05
N LEU A 211 -11.72 -4.35 -13.88
CA LEU A 211 -10.94 -3.32 -14.57
C LEU A 211 -10.13 -3.90 -15.74
N GLY A 212 -10.31 -5.18 -16.04
CA GLY A 212 -9.65 -5.84 -17.16
C GLY A 212 -8.33 -6.55 -16.83
N PHE A 213 -7.98 -6.74 -15.56
CA PHE A 213 -6.80 -7.51 -15.17
C PHE A 213 -7.15 -8.99 -14.99
N CYS A 214 -6.19 -9.88 -15.20
CA CYS A 214 -6.41 -11.33 -15.10
C CYS A 214 -6.48 -11.85 -13.65
N GLY A 215 -5.91 -11.12 -12.69
CA GLY A 215 -5.79 -11.54 -11.30
C GLY A 215 -7.06 -11.28 -10.49
N ARG A 216 -7.64 -12.32 -9.89
CA ARG A 216 -8.77 -12.17 -8.95
C ARG A 216 -8.25 -11.85 -7.55
N ARG A 217 -8.28 -10.57 -7.16
CA ARG A 217 -7.84 -10.09 -5.85
C ARG A 217 -8.77 -8.99 -5.35
N LYS A 218 -9.85 -9.36 -4.67
CA LYS A 218 -10.76 -8.36 -4.07
C LYS A 218 -10.06 -7.59 -2.97
N ARG A 219 -10.17 -6.26 -3.01
CA ARG A 219 -9.65 -5.35 -1.99
C ARG A 219 -10.65 -4.23 -1.73
N LEU A 220 -10.73 -3.83 -0.47
CA LEU A 220 -11.40 -2.60 -0.09
C LEU A 220 -10.47 -1.44 -0.42
N TRP A 221 -10.96 -0.52 -1.20
CA TRP A 221 -10.33 0.77 -1.47
C TRP A 221 -11.14 1.86 -0.79
N ALA A 222 -10.47 2.65 0.03
CA ALA A 222 -11.05 3.78 0.72
C ALA A 222 -10.35 5.06 0.28
N ILE A 223 -11.12 6.05 -0.15
CA ILE A 223 -10.64 7.39 -0.50
C ILE A 223 -11.23 8.35 0.52
N LEU A 224 -10.35 9.00 1.27
CA LEU A 224 -10.71 9.99 2.28
C LEU A 224 -10.38 11.38 1.70
N LEU A 225 -11.38 12.22 1.58
CA LEU A 225 -11.27 13.58 1.05
C LEU A 225 -11.52 14.58 2.18
N HIS A 226 -10.52 15.40 2.49
CA HIS A 226 -10.63 16.38 3.56
C HIS A 226 -11.71 17.41 3.22
N ARG A 227 -12.75 17.51 4.05
CA ARG A 227 -13.97 18.30 3.75
C ARG A 227 -13.73 19.77 3.50
N GLU A 228 -12.70 20.36 4.11
CA GLU A 228 -12.36 21.77 3.96
C GLU A 228 -11.34 22.04 2.84
N GLN A 229 -10.64 21.01 2.35
CA GLN A 229 -9.58 21.17 1.36
C GLN A 229 -9.95 20.64 -0.03
N ILE A 230 -10.94 19.76 -0.11
CA ILE A 230 -11.36 19.11 -1.35
C ILE A 230 -12.85 19.32 -1.59
N ILE A 231 -13.19 19.79 -2.79
CA ILE A 231 -14.56 19.80 -3.28
C ILE A 231 -14.83 18.47 -3.98
N GLN A 232 -15.67 17.65 -3.36
CA GLN A 232 -16.08 16.38 -3.95
C GLN A 232 -17.24 16.61 -4.93
N THR A 233 -17.02 16.27 -6.19
CA THR A 233 -18.03 16.43 -7.27
C THR A 233 -18.77 15.12 -7.59
N TRP A 234 -18.43 14.02 -6.94
CA TRP A 234 -19.03 12.70 -7.12
C TRP A 234 -19.38 12.08 -5.75
N SER A 235 -20.48 11.34 -5.71
CA SER A 235 -21.01 10.76 -4.46
C SER A 235 -20.57 9.33 -4.22
N SER A 236 -20.20 8.60 -5.28
CA SER A 236 -19.81 7.19 -5.19
C SER A 236 -18.81 6.82 -6.27
N LEU A 237 -17.89 5.90 -5.93
CA LEU A 237 -17.01 5.26 -6.91
C LEU A 237 -17.78 4.48 -7.97
N ASP A 238 -19.01 4.06 -7.70
CA ASP A 238 -19.87 3.37 -8.67
C ASP A 238 -20.15 4.23 -9.90
N ASN A 239 -20.10 5.56 -9.77
CA ASN A 239 -20.29 6.47 -10.89
C ASN A 239 -19.02 6.62 -11.74
N VAL A 240 -17.87 6.29 -11.19
CA VAL A 240 -16.56 6.49 -11.83
C VAL A 240 -15.98 5.19 -12.37
N LEU A 241 -16.09 4.09 -11.61
CA LEU A 241 -15.51 2.80 -11.97
C LEU A 241 -15.96 2.25 -13.34
N PRO A 242 -17.22 2.40 -13.77
CA PRO A 242 -17.65 1.92 -15.09
C PRO A 242 -16.87 2.54 -16.25
N ILE A 243 -16.35 3.77 -16.08
CA ILE A 243 -15.53 4.45 -17.09
C ILE A 243 -14.22 3.67 -17.34
N PHE A 244 -13.70 3.01 -16.31
CA PHE A 244 -12.45 2.23 -16.35
C PHE A 244 -12.70 0.73 -16.54
N SER A 245 -13.95 0.29 -16.53
CA SER A 245 -14.30 -1.12 -16.76
C SER A 245 -13.85 -1.56 -18.15
N ARG A 246 -13.10 -2.65 -18.22
CA ARG A 246 -12.62 -3.24 -19.47
C ARG A 246 -12.84 -4.75 -19.45
N CYS A 247 -13.28 -5.29 -20.54
CA CYS A 247 -13.24 -6.72 -20.77
C CYS A 247 -11.83 -7.04 -21.28
N PHE A 248 -10.99 -7.57 -20.40
CA PHE A 248 -9.63 -7.90 -20.78
C PHE A 248 -9.52 -9.39 -21.13
N ARG A 249 -9.00 -9.68 -22.29
CA ARG A 249 -8.55 -11.01 -22.68
C ARG A 249 -7.03 -11.02 -22.57
N ALA A 250 -6.51 -11.12 -21.32
CA ALA A 250 -5.08 -11.25 -21.15
C ALA A 250 -4.64 -12.63 -21.60
N ASP A 251 -3.70 -12.66 -22.51
CA ASP A 251 -2.79 -13.77 -22.59
C ASP A 251 -1.87 -13.69 -21.35
N PHE A 252 -1.77 -14.78 -20.59
CA PHE A 252 -0.90 -14.87 -19.40
C PHE A 252 0.55 -14.43 -19.73
N ARG A 253 1.00 -14.62 -20.96
CA ARG A 253 2.30 -14.17 -21.47
C ARG A 253 2.57 -12.68 -21.34
N ILE A 254 1.54 -11.84 -21.22
CA ILE A 254 1.70 -10.39 -21.01
C ILE A 254 2.18 -10.09 -19.58
N ILE A 255 1.90 -10.99 -18.64
CA ILE A 255 2.23 -10.83 -17.22
C ILE A 255 3.48 -11.64 -16.85
N ALA A 256 3.66 -12.79 -17.48
CA ALA A 256 4.84 -13.64 -17.32
C ALA A 256 5.91 -13.22 -18.33
N SER A 257 6.61 -12.12 -18.04
CA SER A 257 7.73 -11.65 -18.86
C SER A 257 9.07 -12.29 -18.48
N ALA A 258 9.08 -13.19 -17.49
CA ALA A 258 10.28 -13.86 -17.05
C ALA A 258 10.82 -14.79 -18.15
N THR A 259 12.12 -14.75 -18.34
CA THR A 259 12.82 -15.70 -19.22
C THR A 259 12.77 -17.12 -18.66
N THR A 260 13.06 -18.12 -19.50
CA THR A 260 13.13 -19.53 -19.02
C THR A 260 14.17 -19.68 -17.92
N GLU A 261 15.29 -19.00 -18.03
CA GLU A 261 16.38 -19.00 -17.05
C GLU A 261 15.92 -18.40 -15.70
N GLU A 262 15.20 -17.29 -15.72
CA GLU A 262 14.65 -16.67 -14.51
C GLU A 262 13.60 -17.58 -13.84
N LEU A 263 12.73 -18.21 -14.62
CA LEU A 263 11.75 -19.18 -14.12
C LEU A 263 12.43 -20.41 -13.50
N HIS A 264 13.50 -20.92 -14.12
CA HIS A 264 14.28 -22.03 -13.58
C HIS A 264 15.01 -21.63 -12.29
N ALA A 265 15.58 -20.43 -12.22
CA ALA A 265 16.21 -19.92 -11.01
C ALA A 265 15.22 -19.78 -9.84
N GLU A 266 14.04 -19.22 -10.09
CA GLU A 266 12.97 -19.09 -9.09
C GLU A 266 12.45 -20.46 -8.64
N LEU A 267 12.28 -21.40 -9.56
CA LEU A 267 11.84 -22.75 -9.25
C LEU A 267 12.90 -23.50 -8.40
N ALA A 268 14.18 -23.40 -8.76
CA ALA A 268 15.27 -23.98 -7.99
C ALA A 268 15.31 -23.42 -6.56
N TRP A 269 15.14 -22.10 -6.42
CA TRP A 269 15.03 -21.47 -5.09
C TRP A 269 13.82 -21.96 -4.31
N ALA A 270 12.65 -22.11 -4.96
CA ALA A 270 11.42 -22.61 -4.32
C ALA A 270 11.57 -24.07 -3.85
N ILE A 271 12.26 -24.90 -4.63
CA ILE A 271 12.57 -26.32 -4.27
C ILE A 271 13.48 -26.37 -3.05
N ALA A 272 14.45 -25.48 -2.94
CA ALA A 272 15.43 -25.46 -1.84
C ALA A 272 14.82 -25.04 -0.49
N ARG A 273 13.61 -24.51 -0.43
CA ARG A 273 12.95 -24.11 0.81
C ARG A 273 12.78 -25.30 1.79
N PRO A 274 12.93 -25.07 3.11
CA PRO A 274 12.87 -26.16 4.10
C PRO A 274 11.59 -27.00 4.10
N LYS A 275 10.46 -26.40 3.71
CA LYS A 275 9.13 -27.03 3.68
C LYS A 275 8.64 -27.33 2.27
N SER A 276 9.48 -27.28 1.26
CA SER A 276 9.08 -27.63 -0.12
C SER A 276 8.79 -29.11 -0.23
N LYS A 277 7.68 -29.46 -0.89
CA LYS A 277 7.33 -30.86 -1.21
C LYS A 277 8.34 -31.52 -2.16
N ALA A 278 9.05 -30.72 -2.94
CA ALA A 278 10.10 -31.18 -3.87
C ALA A 278 11.50 -31.15 -3.23
N ARG A 279 11.62 -30.98 -1.92
CA ARG A 279 12.91 -30.92 -1.24
C ARG A 279 13.73 -32.19 -1.47
N GLY A 280 14.94 -32.00 -1.97
CA GLY A 280 15.86 -33.09 -2.31
C GLY A 280 15.73 -33.63 -3.73
N MET A 281 14.76 -33.15 -4.50
CA MET A 281 14.66 -33.42 -5.94
C MET A 281 15.56 -32.45 -6.71
N SER A 282 16.09 -32.90 -7.83
CA SER A 282 16.75 -32.00 -8.80
C SER A 282 15.73 -31.16 -9.57
N LEU A 283 16.18 -30.06 -10.16
CA LEU A 283 15.32 -29.21 -11.01
C LEU A 283 14.73 -30.02 -12.18
N ASP A 284 15.55 -30.87 -12.84
CA ASP A 284 15.12 -31.66 -13.97
C ASP A 284 14.06 -32.72 -13.59
N GLU A 285 14.19 -33.34 -12.42
CA GLU A 285 13.17 -34.26 -11.88
C GLU A 285 11.85 -33.51 -11.66
N VAL A 286 11.89 -32.33 -11.05
CA VAL A 286 10.68 -31.53 -10.81
C VAL A 286 10.03 -31.07 -12.10
N LEU A 287 10.81 -30.62 -13.07
CA LEU A 287 10.31 -30.22 -14.38
C LEU A 287 9.66 -31.38 -15.15
N SER A 288 10.22 -32.59 -15.04
CA SER A 288 9.69 -33.80 -15.72
C SER A 288 8.29 -34.22 -15.23
N THR A 289 7.84 -33.75 -14.05
CA THR A 289 6.52 -34.08 -13.52
C THR A 289 5.36 -33.38 -14.25
N GLY A 290 5.63 -32.36 -15.07
CA GLY A 290 4.63 -31.49 -15.69
C GLY A 290 3.87 -30.58 -14.73
N ARG A 291 4.19 -30.61 -13.41
CA ARG A 291 3.59 -29.76 -12.37
C ARG A 291 4.64 -29.19 -11.41
N PRO A 292 5.70 -28.54 -11.93
CA PRO A 292 6.83 -28.14 -11.11
C PRO A 292 6.46 -27.17 -9.99
N TRP A 293 5.54 -26.26 -10.21
CA TRP A 293 5.13 -25.26 -9.21
C TRP A 293 4.25 -25.85 -8.10
N ASP A 294 3.48 -26.91 -8.38
CA ASP A 294 2.69 -27.60 -7.35
C ASP A 294 3.59 -28.32 -6.34
N LEU A 295 4.71 -28.87 -6.83
CA LEU A 295 5.71 -29.53 -6.00
C LEU A 295 6.63 -28.57 -5.25
N ALA A 296 6.87 -27.38 -5.82
CA ALA A 296 7.66 -26.34 -5.17
C ALA A 296 6.92 -25.62 -4.03
N GLN A 297 5.60 -25.82 -3.91
CA GLN A 297 4.82 -25.26 -2.79
C GLN A 297 5.24 -25.87 -1.46
N THR A 298 5.18 -25.06 -0.40
CA THR A 298 5.42 -25.52 0.96
C THR A 298 4.21 -26.30 1.48
N GLU A 299 4.46 -27.34 2.24
CA GLU A 299 3.41 -27.97 3.03
C GLU A 299 2.84 -26.97 4.04
N LYS A 300 1.50 -27.00 4.19
CA LYS A 300 0.79 -26.12 5.11
C LYS A 300 1.03 -26.50 6.56
#